data_625ce7eee7edc1a8197f73b755c7137d
#
_entry.id   625ce7eee7edc1a8197f73b755c7137d
#
_cell.length_a   1.000
_cell.length_b   1.000
_cell.length_c   1.000
_cell.angle_alpha   90.00
_cell.angle_beta   90.00
_cell.angle_gamma   90.00
#
_symmetry.space_group_name_H-M   'P 1'
#
loop_
_entity.id
_entity.type
_entity.pdbx_description
1 polymer ?
#
loop_
_entity_poly.entity_id
_entity_poly.type
_entity_poly.pdbx_seq_one_letter_code
_entity_poly.pdbx_strand_id
1 'polypeptide(L)'
;MHHYEVEVDRVVDGDTVDVIIDLGFSLLHKIRIRLTGIDAPESRTRDLEEKAAGIRAKEFLEDKLDNANYLTLKTKKTGKYGRYLGDLYDGDIHINQMMIDEGHATVYDGGKR
;
A
#
# COMPACT_ATOMS: atom_id res chain seq x y z
N MET A 1 -6.34 -17.15 -2.43
CA MET A 1 -5.77 -15.92 -1.87
C MET A 1 -4.67 -16.27 -0.90
N HIS A 2 -3.51 -15.68 -1.05
CA HIS A 2 -2.34 -16.03 -0.27
C HIS A 2 -2.00 -14.94 0.73
N HIS A 3 -1.57 -15.36 1.93
CA HIS A 3 -1.12 -14.46 2.98
C HIS A 3 0.38 -14.61 3.15
N TYR A 4 1.08 -13.49 3.23
CA TYR A 4 2.53 -13.48 3.37
C TYR A 4 2.95 -12.51 4.48
N GLU A 5 3.97 -12.89 5.23
CA GLU A 5 4.66 -11.92 6.07
C GLU A 5 5.53 -11.06 5.16
N VAL A 6 5.54 -9.75 5.40
CA VAL A 6 6.28 -8.84 4.54
C VAL A 6 7.05 -7.82 5.35
N GLU A 7 8.11 -7.30 4.75
CA GLU A 7 8.82 -6.12 5.23
C GLU A 7 8.62 -5.01 4.22
N VAL A 8 8.58 -3.77 4.70
CA VAL A 8 8.47 -2.62 3.82
C VAL A 8 9.86 -2.25 3.33
N ASP A 9 10.00 -2.14 2.01
CA ASP A 9 11.21 -1.61 1.41
C ASP A 9 11.09 -0.10 1.26
N ARG A 10 9.97 0.36 0.67
CA ARG A 10 9.75 1.78 0.44
C ARG A 10 8.28 2.08 0.21
N VAL A 11 7.78 3.15 0.78
CA VAL A 11 6.47 3.69 0.44
C VAL A 11 6.63 4.62 -0.76
N VAL A 12 5.87 4.36 -1.82
CA VAL A 12 5.92 5.17 -3.05
C VAL A 12 4.88 6.30 -2.99
N ASP A 13 3.65 5.95 -2.69
CA ASP A 13 2.54 6.89 -2.48
C ASP A 13 1.64 6.31 -1.39
N GLY A 14 0.60 7.04 -1.00
CA GLY A 14 -0.33 6.57 0.03
C GLY A 14 -1.12 5.32 -0.34
N ASP A 15 -1.01 4.85 -1.58
CA ASP A 15 -1.69 3.64 -2.05
C ASP A 15 -0.74 2.65 -2.72
N THR A 16 0.57 2.89 -2.66
CA THR A 16 1.56 2.07 -3.38
C THR A 16 2.80 1.86 -2.50
N VAL A 17 3.16 0.61 -2.28
CA VAL A 17 4.26 0.23 -1.39
C VAL A 17 5.12 -0.83 -2.05
N ASP A 18 6.43 -0.67 -1.96
CA ASP A 18 7.37 -1.73 -2.33
C ASP A 18 7.64 -2.57 -1.10
N VAL A 19 7.40 -3.87 -1.20
CA VAL A 19 7.56 -4.80 -0.08
C VAL A 19 8.48 -5.95 -0.46
N ILE A 20 9.04 -6.58 0.57
CA ILE A 20 9.85 -7.80 0.42
C ILE A 20 9.04 -8.93 1.04
N ILE A 21 8.72 -9.94 0.23
CA ILE A 21 7.95 -11.10 0.66
C ILE A 21 8.91 -12.23 0.97
N ASP A 22 8.75 -12.84 2.14
CA ASP A 22 9.47 -14.05 2.50
C ASP A 22 8.69 -15.25 1.94
N LEU A 23 9.27 -15.94 0.97
CA LEU A 23 8.66 -17.09 0.32
C LEU A 23 9.07 -18.41 0.96
N GLY A 24 9.84 -18.36 2.06
CA GLY A 24 10.40 -19.54 2.68
C GLY A 24 11.67 -20.01 1.96
N PHE A 25 12.37 -20.98 2.53
CA PHE A 25 13.59 -21.56 1.96
C PHE A 25 14.67 -20.52 1.64
N SER A 26 14.72 -19.44 2.42
CA SER A 26 15.66 -18.32 2.22
C SER A 26 15.43 -17.56 0.90
N LEU A 27 14.22 -17.67 0.32
CA LEU A 27 13.86 -16.95 -0.89
C LEU A 27 13.08 -15.69 -0.53
N LEU A 28 13.60 -14.54 -0.94
CA LEU A 28 12.96 -13.25 -0.75
C LEU A 28 12.57 -12.70 -2.12
N HIS A 29 11.40 -12.10 -2.20
CA HIS A 29 10.92 -11.52 -3.46
C HIS A 29 10.44 -10.08 -3.21
N LYS A 30 11.03 -9.15 -3.94
CA LYS A 30 10.70 -7.73 -3.84
C LYS A 30 9.68 -7.39 -4.91
N ILE A 31 8.52 -6.85 -4.49
CA ILE A 31 7.45 -6.50 -5.42
C ILE A 31 6.83 -5.17 -5.03
N ARG A 32 6.22 -4.52 -6.02
CA ARG A 32 5.43 -3.31 -5.80
C ARG A 32 3.96 -3.70 -5.69
N ILE A 33 3.34 -3.27 -4.59
CA ILE A 33 1.94 -3.56 -4.30
C ILE A 33 1.14 -2.27 -4.38
N ARG A 34 0.03 -2.31 -5.12
CA ARG A 34 -0.99 -1.27 -5.04
C ARG A 34 -2.03 -1.73 -4.04
N LEU A 35 -2.34 -0.86 -3.08
CA LEU A 35 -3.31 -1.18 -2.03
C LEU A 35 -4.71 -1.24 -2.64
N THR A 36 -5.37 -2.37 -2.44
CA THR A 36 -6.66 -2.65 -3.05
C THR A 36 -7.75 -1.75 -2.48
N GLY A 37 -8.61 -1.27 -3.36
CA GLY A 37 -9.84 -0.57 -2.96
C GLY A 37 -9.67 0.87 -2.58
N ILE A 38 -8.47 1.43 -2.67
CA ILE A 38 -8.22 2.83 -2.30
C ILE A 38 -7.48 3.58 -3.40
N ASP A 39 -7.60 4.89 -3.36
CA ASP A 39 -6.90 5.79 -4.24
C ASP A 39 -6.41 6.98 -3.42
N ALA A 40 -5.10 7.20 -3.40
CA ALA A 40 -4.48 8.29 -2.67
C ALA A 40 -3.98 9.37 -3.64
N PRO A 41 -3.86 10.63 -3.18
CA PRO A 41 -3.26 11.66 -4.02
C PRO A 41 -1.81 11.32 -4.37
N GLU A 42 -1.39 11.74 -5.56
CA GLU A 42 -0.03 11.52 -6.01
C GLU A 42 0.93 12.50 -5.35
N SER A 43 2.09 12.00 -4.91
CA SER A 43 3.12 12.85 -4.33
C SER A 43 4.05 13.46 -5.40
N ARG A 44 3.98 12.96 -6.64
CA ARG A 44 4.82 13.40 -7.76
C ARG A 44 4.00 14.02 -8.88
N THR A 45 3.19 15.01 -8.54
CA THR A 45 2.36 15.71 -9.52
C THR A 45 2.77 17.16 -9.59
N ARG A 46 2.40 17.84 -10.69
CA ARG A 46 2.61 19.28 -10.84
C ARG A 46 1.54 20.09 -10.13
N ASP A 47 0.42 19.48 -9.80
CA ASP A 47 -0.63 20.12 -9.02
C ASP A 47 -0.17 20.25 -7.58
N LEU A 48 0.05 21.47 -7.11
CA LEU A 48 0.62 21.72 -5.80
C LEU A 48 -0.30 21.27 -4.65
N GLU A 49 -1.61 21.38 -4.82
CA GLU A 49 -2.55 20.93 -3.80
C GLU A 49 -2.57 19.40 -3.70
N GLU A 50 -2.61 18.74 -4.84
CA GLU A 50 -2.56 17.29 -4.87
C GLU A 50 -1.23 16.78 -4.34
N LYS A 51 -0.13 17.44 -4.72
CA LYS A 51 1.21 17.06 -4.26
C LYS A 51 1.32 17.14 -2.74
N ALA A 52 0.81 18.22 -2.15
CA ALA A 52 0.85 18.38 -0.69
C ALA A 52 0.04 17.29 -0.01
N ALA A 53 -1.16 16.98 -0.52
CA ALA A 53 -1.99 15.91 0.01
C ALA A 53 -1.32 14.54 -0.18
N GLY A 54 -0.68 14.34 -1.33
CA GLY A 54 0.04 13.10 -1.61
C GLY A 54 1.22 12.88 -0.68
N ILE A 55 1.97 13.93 -0.39
CA ILE A 55 3.09 13.85 0.56
C ILE A 55 2.57 13.51 1.96
N ARG A 56 1.47 14.15 2.39
CA ARG A 56 0.88 13.84 3.70
C ARG A 56 0.40 12.40 3.79
N ALA A 57 -0.25 11.89 2.74
CA ALA A 57 -0.71 10.51 2.70
C ALA A 57 0.47 9.53 2.74
N LYS A 58 1.51 9.82 1.98
CA LYS A 58 2.72 9.00 1.95
C LYS A 58 3.39 8.96 3.31
N GLU A 59 3.57 10.12 3.95
CA GLU A 59 4.21 10.20 5.26
C GLU A 59 3.39 9.50 6.34
N PHE A 60 2.06 9.63 6.28
CA PHE A 60 1.18 8.93 7.20
C PHE A 60 1.36 7.41 7.07
N LEU A 61 1.38 6.91 5.84
CA LEU A 61 1.56 5.48 5.59
C LEU A 61 2.95 5.02 6.04
N GLU A 62 4.00 5.80 5.75
CA GLU A 62 5.35 5.49 6.21
C GLU A 62 5.39 5.34 7.73
N ASP A 63 4.77 6.28 8.45
CA ASP A 63 4.75 6.25 9.90
C ASP A 63 4.02 5.00 10.42
N LYS A 64 2.88 4.68 9.85
CA LYS A 64 2.11 3.51 10.28
C LYS A 64 2.85 2.20 10.03
N LEU A 65 3.53 2.10 8.89
CA LEU A 65 4.28 0.89 8.57
C LEU A 65 5.57 0.77 9.40
N ASP A 66 6.23 1.89 9.69
CA ASP A 66 7.42 1.89 10.53
C ASP A 66 7.12 1.46 11.97
N ASN A 67 5.92 1.77 12.44
CA ASN A 67 5.51 1.44 13.81
C ASN A 67 4.68 0.15 13.89
N ALA A 68 4.53 -0.55 12.78
CA ALA A 68 3.77 -1.80 12.76
C ALA A 68 4.52 -2.91 13.47
N ASN A 69 3.78 -3.76 14.17
CA ASN A 69 4.35 -4.89 14.91
C ASN A 69 4.41 -6.16 14.09
N TYR A 70 3.45 -6.34 13.20
CA TYR A 70 3.36 -7.58 12.44
C TYR A 70 2.62 -7.33 11.11
N LEU A 71 3.39 -7.12 10.05
CA LEU A 71 2.84 -6.84 8.74
C LEU A 71 2.59 -8.11 7.94
N THR A 72 1.37 -8.24 7.45
CA THR A 72 1.01 -9.30 6.53
C THR A 72 0.37 -8.70 5.29
N LEU A 73 0.57 -9.38 4.17
CA LEU A 73 0.01 -9.01 2.88
C LEU A 73 -0.92 -10.11 2.41
N LYS A 74 -2.13 -9.72 2.06
CA LYS A 74 -3.10 -10.60 1.44
C LYS A 74 -3.19 -10.22 -0.02
N THR A 75 -2.61 -11.06 -0.90
CA THR A 75 -2.56 -10.74 -2.32
C THR A 75 -3.87 -11.08 -3.01
N LYS A 76 -4.22 -10.26 -3.97
CA LYS A 76 -5.29 -10.53 -4.90
C LYS A 76 -4.69 -10.77 -6.28
N LYS A 77 -5.53 -11.16 -7.22
CA LYS A 77 -5.14 -11.37 -8.60
C LYS A 77 -4.42 -10.13 -9.12
N THR A 78 -3.38 -10.34 -9.92
CA THR A 78 -2.61 -9.25 -10.52
C THR A 78 -3.52 -8.31 -11.31
N GLY A 79 -3.30 -7.02 -11.13
CA GLY A 79 -3.97 -6.02 -11.93
C GLY A 79 -3.34 -5.93 -13.33
N LYS A 80 -3.86 -5.02 -14.14
CA LYS A 80 -3.31 -4.75 -15.47
C LYS A 80 -1.84 -4.33 -15.37
N TYR A 81 -1.08 -4.66 -16.38
CA TYR A 81 0.35 -4.28 -16.50
C TYR A 81 1.25 -4.92 -15.44
N GLY A 82 0.91 -6.11 -14.98
CA GLY A 82 1.75 -6.85 -14.04
C GLY A 82 1.78 -6.27 -12.63
N ARG A 83 0.84 -5.41 -12.30
CA ARG A 83 0.75 -4.85 -10.95
C ARG A 83 0.10 -5.85 -10.01
N TYR A 84 0.68 -5.97 -8.82
CA TYR A 84 0.08 -6.77 -7.77
C TYR A 84 -0.84 -5.90 -6.92
N LEU A 85 -2.03 -6.42 -6.63
CA LEU A 85 -2.99 -5.79 -5.76
C LEU A 85 -2.99 -6.52 -4.43
N GLY A 86 -3.12 -5.80 -3.33
CA GLY A 86 -3.15 -6.46 -2.05
C GLY A 86 -3.68 -5.60 -0.92
N ASP A 87 -3.99 -6.29 0.16
CA ASP A 87 -4.39 -5.67 1.41
C ASP A 87 -3.28 -5.87 2.42
N LEU A 88 -2.89 -4.78 3.08
CA LEU A 88 -1.89 -4.83 4.15
C LEU A 88 -2.59 -4.80 5.50
N TYR A 89 -2.08 -5.60 6.41
CA TYR A 89 -2.57 -5.67 7.78
C TYR A 89 -1.41 -5.52 8.76
N ASP A 90 -1.63 -4.79 9.83
CA ASP A 90 -0.77 -4.84 11.01
C ASP A 90 -1.57 -5.57 12.09
N GLY A 91 -1.27 -6.86 12.29
CA GLY A 91 -2.14 -7.69 13.12
C GLY A 91 -3.55 -7.70 12.53
N ASP A 92 -4.53 -7.23 13.29
CA ASP A 92 -5.92 -7.16 12.86
C ASP A 92 -6.29 -5.84 12.19
N ILE A 93 -5.36 -4.88 12.16
CA ILE A 93 -5.62 -3.56 11.60
C ILE A 93 -5.47 -3.60 10.07
N HIS A 94 -6.56 -3.29 9.37
CA HIS A 94 -6.55 -3.23 7.90
C HIS A 94 -6.01 -1.85 7.48
N ILE A 95 -4.78 -1.83 7.01
CA ILE A 95 -4.09 -0.58 6.66
C ILE A 95 -4.80 0.15 5.52
N ASN A 96 -5.28 -0.59 4.50
CA ASN A 96 -6.01 0.03 3.39
C ASN A 96 -7.21 0.85 3.90
N GLN A 97 -7.99 0.25 4.81
CA GLN A 97 -9.17 0.94 5.36
C GLN A 97 -8.76 2.12 6.23
N MET A 98 -7.67 1.98 6.98
CA MET A 98 -7.17 3.06 7.82
C MET A 98 -6.85 4.31 6.99
N MET A 99 -6.29 4.14 5.79
CA MET A 99 -5.98 5.27 4.92
C MET A 99 -7.24 6.05 4.56
N ILE A 100 -8.35 5.36 4.34
CA ILE A 100 -9.65 6.00 4.07
C ILE A 100 -10.18 6.68 5.33
N ASP A 101 -10.17 5.97 6.45
CA ASP A 101 -10.73 6.45 7.71
C ASP A 101 -10.03 7.72 8.20
N GLU A 102 -8.74 7.83 7.93
CA GLU A 102 -7.92 8.98 8.34
C GLU A 102 -7.90 10.10 7.29
N GLY A 103 -8.66 9.93 6.21
CA GLY A 103 -8.81 10.98 5.20
C GLY A 103 -7.64 11.11 4.22
N HIS A 104 -6.78 10.12 4.15
CA HIS A 104 -5.60 10.14 3.26
C HIS A 104 -5.83 9.43 1.93
N ALA A 105 -6.97 8.75 1.79
CA ALA A 105 -7.33 8.07 0.56
C ALA A 105 -8.84 8.04 0.41
N THR A 106 -9.30 7.79 -0.81
CA THR A 106 -10.72 7.61 -1.10
C THR A 106 -10.97 6.19 -1.57
N VAL A 107 -12.23 5.78 -1.53
CA VAL A 107 -12.62 4.46 -2.01
C VAL A 107 -12.42 4.40 -3.52
N TYR A 108 -11.82 3.33 -4.00
CA TYR A 108 -11.60 3.10 -5.42
C TYR A 108 -12.08 1.69 -5.76
N ASP A 109 -13.02 1.59 -6.67
CA ASP A 109 -13.70 0.32 -7.01
C ASP A 109 -13.14 -0.35 -8.27
N GLY A 110 -12.03 0.16 -8.79
CA GLY A 110 -11.44 -0.38 -10.02
C GLY A 110 -11.97 0.25 -11.29
N GLY A 111 -12.85 1.24 -11.18
CA GLY A 111 -13.37 1.96 -12.34
C GLY A 111 -12.33 2.91 -12.93
N LYS A 112 -12.76 3.69 -13.90
CA LYS A 112 -11.89 4.70 -14.51
C LYS A 112 -11.67 5.88 -13.56
N ARG A 113 -10.45 6.35 -13.57
CA ARG A 113 -10.07 7.54 -12.80
C ARG A 113 -10.30 8.78 -13.64
#